data_189383eaa4d649bb60ebceebfc08ea13
#
_entry.id   189383eaa4d649bb60ebceebfc08ea13
#
_cell.length_a   1.000
_cell.length_b   1.000
_cell.length_c   1.000
_cell.angle_alpha   90.00
_cell.angle_beta   90.00
_cell.angle_gamma   90.00
#
_symmetry.space_group_name_H-M   'P 1'
#
loop_
_entity.id
_entity.type
_entity.pdbx_description
1 polymer ?
#
loop_
_entity_poly.entity_id
_entity_poly.type
_entity_poly.pdbx_seq_one_letter_code
_entity_poly.pdbx_strand_id
1 'polypeptide(L)'
;HKGLVTGKDRDDYIETARRKAHDLKEYIDVLFDWFKLNSNEFALEIQSVEVAELTRNILIDWIPIFEDKQVDYDIDIPEQPVRVRLDMDSYMRIINNLIQNVIAHSHADKIKISLSKKENSMELLLADNGVGIEKEDLKHIFERLYKCDKGRSEKGSGLGLSIVHQLVEKMG
;
A
#
# COMPACT_ATOMS: atom_id res chain seq x y z
N HIS A 1 -27.60 0.11 35.97
CA HIS A 1 -26.24 0.06 36.57
C HIS A 1 -25.27 0.87 35.73
N LYS A 2 -25.04 2.14 36.12
CA LYS A 2 -23.89 2.92 35.62
C LYS A 2 -22.66 2.51 36.45
N GLY A 3 -21.95 1.47 36.03
CA GLY A 3 -20.61 1.19 36.53
C GLY A 3 -19.71 2.31 36.09
N LEU A 4 -19.23 3.09 37.05
CA LEU A 4 -18.15 4.07 36.77
C LEU A 4 -16.91 3.29 36.35
N VAL A 5 -16.56 3.40 35.08
CA VAL A 5 -15.28 2.93 34.53
C VAL A 5 -14.21 3.77 35.22
N THR A 6 -13.35 3.14 36.00
CA THR A 6 -12.29 3.82 36.78
C THR A 6 -11.12 4.20 35.86
N GLY A 7 -10.29 5.17 36.29
CA GLY A 7 -9.33 5.90 35.48
C GLY A 7 -8.58 5.10 34.40
N LYS A 8 -7.94 3.98 34.75
CA LYS A 8 -7.16 3.17 33.79
C LYS A 8 -8.04 2.51 32.72
N ASP A 9 -9.16 1.91 33.12
CA ASP A 9 -10.09 1.28 32.18
C ASP A 9 -10.70 2.31 31.21
N ARG A 10 -10.98 3.53 31.71
CA ARG A 10 -11.47 4.63 30.87
C ARG A 10 -10.43 5.04 29.83
N ASP A 11 -9.17 5.15 30.20
CA ASP A 11 -8.09 5.56 29.30
C ASP A 11 -7.84 4.46 28.26
N ASP A 12 -7.91 3.18 28.61
CA ASP A 12 -7.85 2.05 27.69
C ASP A 12 -9.03 2.03 26.71
N TYR A 13 -10.25 2.36 27.17
CA TYR A 13 -11.42 2.48 26.29
C TYR A 13 -11.30 3.67 25.34
N ILE A 14 -10.81 4.81 25.80
CA ILE A 14 -10.58 6.00 24.95
C ILE A 14 -9.54 5.68 23.89
N GLU A 15 -8.41 5.07 24.23
CA GLU A 15 -7.38 4.70 23.27
C GLU A 15 -7.91 3.65 22.26
N THR A 16 -8.68 2.68 22.72
CA THR A 16 -9.33 1.72 21.83
C THR A 16 -10.32 2.39 20.87
N ALA A 17 -11.13 3.33 21.37
CA ALA A 17 -12.07 4.07 20.55
C ALA A 17 -11.34 4.96 19.53
N ARG A 18 -10.26 5.63 19.95
CA ARG A 18 -9.41 6.44 19.07
C ARG A 18 -8.81 5.61 17.93
N ARG A 19 -8.25 4.44 18.26
CA ARG A 19 -7.71 3.50 17.27
C ARG A 19 -8.78 3.04 16.29
N LYS A 20 -9.97 2.65 16.79
CA LYS A 20 -11.09 2.21 15.94
C LYS A 20 -11.63 3.32 15.04
N ALA A 21 -11.67 4.55 15.54
CA ALA A 21 -12.05 5.71 14.74
C ALA A 21 -11.02 5.99 13.63
N HIS A 22 -9.75 5.82 13.92
CA HIS A 22 -8.68 5.92 12.93
C HIS A 22 -8.79 4.82 11.86
N ASP A 23 -8.93 3.57 12.27
CA ASP A 23 -9.14 2.43 11.36
C ASP A 23 -10.37 2.68 10.45
N LEU A 24 -11.47 3.19 11.00
CA LEU A 24 -12.69 3.50 10.24
C LEU A 24 -12.44 4.62 9.21
N LYS A 25 -11.72 5.67 9.61
CA LYS A 25 -11.34 6.74 8.70
C LYS A 25 -10.52 6.20 7.53
N GLU A 26 -9.51 5.37 7.78
CA GLU A 26 -8.71 4.73 6.74
C GLU A 26 -9.59 3.90 5.79
N TYR A 27 -10.55 3.13 6.32
CA TYR A 27 -11.47 2.36 5.47
C TYR A 27 -12.35 3.26 4.59
N ILE A 28 -12.85 4.37 5.13
CA ILE A 28 -13.65 5.33 4.37
C ILE A 28 -12.80 5.96 3.26
N ASP A 29 -11.58 6.39 3.55
CA ASP A 29 -10.68 7.00 2.59
C ASP A 29 -10.38 6.01 1.43
N VAL A 30 -10.06 4.75 1.73
CA VAL A 30 -9.81 3.71 0.72
C VAL A 30 -11.07 3.40 -0.09
N LEU A 31 -12.25 3.36 0.54
CA LEU A 31 -13.52 3.13 -0.15
C LEU A 31 -13.87 4.29 -1.08
N PHE A 32 -13.65 5.53 -0.63
CA PHE A 32 -13.87 6.72 -1.44
C PHE A 32 -12.97 6.75 -2.66
N ASP A 33 -11.71 6.39 -2.47
CA ASP A 33 -10.73 6.23 -3.53
C ASP A 33 -11.18 5.20 -4.55
N TRP A 34 -11.68 4.07 -4.07
CA TRP A 34 -12.18 3.03 -4.94
C TRP A 34 -13.42 3.49 -5.76
N PHE A 35 -14.37 4.20 -5.12
CA PHE A 35 -15.52 4.76 -5.82
C PHE A 35 -15.08 5.76 -6.90
N LYS A 36 -14.12 6.63 -6.57
CA LYS A 36 -13.57 7.61 -7.51
C LYS A 36 -12.94 6.91 -8.72
N LEU A 37 -12.14 5.86 -8.50
CA LEU A 37 -11.52 5.08 -9.58
C LEU A 37 -12.52 4.39 -10.50
N ASN A 38 -13.70 4.04 -9.99
CA ASN A 38 -14.77 3.40 -10.77
C ASN A 38 -15.80 4.39 -11.31
N SER A 39 -15.68 5.68 -11.02
CA SER A 39 -16.54 6.69 -11.62
C SER A 39 -16.19 6.93 -13.09
N ASN A 40 -17.18 7.27 -13.89
CA ASN A 40 -16.96 7.67 -15.29
C ASN A 40 -16.17 8.98 -15.44
N GLU A 41 -15.98 9.70 -14.34
CA GLU A 41 -15.25 10.96 -14.29
C GLU A 41 -13.76 10.77 -13.96
N PHE A 42 -13.33 9.57 -13.60
CA PHE A 42 -11.92 9.30 -13.31
C PHE A 42 -11.10 9.32 -14.60
N ALA A 43 -10.34 10.37 -14.79
CA ALA A 43 -9.37 10.51 -15.87
C ALA A 43 -7.95 10.50 -15.30
N LEU A 44 -7.07 9.73 -15.93
CA LEU A 44 -5.63 9.75 -15.61
C LEU A 44 -4.99 10.99 -16.21
N GLU A 45 -4.17 11.69 -15.43
CA GLU A 45 -3.33 12.79 -15.89
C GLU A 45 -1.97 12.26 -16.38
N ILE A 46 -1.96 11.58 -17.52
CA ILE A 46 -0.74 10.98 -18.07
C ILE A 46 0.21 12.07 -18.54
N GLN A 47 1.35 12.17 -17.88
CA GLN A 47 2.41 13.13 -18.19
C GLN A 47 3.79 12.46 -18.29
N SER A 48 4.78 13.18 -18.83
CA SER A 48 6.17 12.69 -18.89
C SER A 48 6.85 12.93 -17.55
N VAL A 49 7.11 11.88 -16.80
CA VAL A 49 7.64 11.92 -15.43
C VAL A 49 9.03 11.30 -15.38
N GLU A 50 9.92 11.90 -14.60
CA GLU A 50 11.19 11.29 -14.22
C GLU A 50 10.91 10.28 -13.09
N VAL A 51 10.76 9.00 -13.46
CA VAL A 51 10.24 7.97 -12.58
C VAL A 51 11.22 7.54 -11.49
N ALA A 52 12.54 7.61 -11.75
CA ALA A 52 13.54 7.24 -10.75
C ALA A 52 13.56 8.25 -9.59
N GLU A 53 13.48 9.55 -9.88
CA GLU A 53 13.40 10.61 -8.89
C GLU A 53 12.06 10.54 -8.11
N LEU A 54 10.95 10.35 -8.82
CA LEU A 54 9.65 10.18 -8.18
C LEU A 54 9.66 9.00 -7.20
N THR A 55 10.24 7.85 -7.62
CA THR A 55 10.32 6.66 -6.76
C THR A 55 11.19 6.93 -5.52
N ARG A 56 12.35 7.58 -5.68
CA ARG A 56 13.19 7.96 -4.53
C ARG A 56 12.44 8.85 -3.55
N ASN A 57 11.72 9.86 -4.05
CA ASN A 57 10.96 10.77 -3.20
C ASN A 57 9.86 10.06 -2.41
N ILE A 58 9.16 9.11 -3.02
CA ILE A 58 8.17 8.29 -2.32
C ILE A 58 8.83 7.44 -1.23
N LEU A 59 9.98 6.84 -1.52
CA LEU A 59 10.65 5.93 -0.58
C LEU A 59 11.29 6.67 0.61
N ILE A 60 11.68 7.95 0.46
CA ILE A 60 12.19 8.76 1.57
C ILE A 60 11.20 8.78 2.75
N ASP A 61 9.89 8.86 2.47
CA ASP A 61 8.87 8.87 3.51
C ASP A 61 8.70 7.50 4.20
N TRP A 62 9.09 6.40 3.52
CA TRP A 62 9.00 5.05 4.06
C TRP A 62 10.22 4.62 4.89
N ILE A 63 11.40 5.21 4.67
CA ILE A 63 12.63 4.84 5.39
C ILE A 63 12.45 4.88 6.91
N PRO A 64 11.93 5.97 7.53
CA PRO A 64 11.71 6.01 8.97
C PRO A 64 10.75 4.92 9.47
N ILE A 65 9.78 4.52 8.62
CA ILE A 65 8.81 3.47 8.96
C ILE A 65 9.48 2.09 8.94
N PHE A 66 10.35 1.83 7.96
CA PHE A 66 11.14 0.60 7.91
C PHE A 66 12.04 0.47 9.15
N GLU A 67 12.72 1.57 9.54
CA GLU A 67 13.56 1.61 10.72
C GLU A 67 12.77 1.36 12.02
N ASP A 68 11.61 2.03 12.20
CA ASP A 68 10.72 1.82 13.36
C ASP A 68 10.20 0.38 13.44
N LYS A 69 9.91 -0.23 12.30
CA LYS A 69 9.43 -1.63 12.21
C LYS A 69 10.55 -2.66 12.17
N GLN A 70 11.83 -2.23 12.18
CA GLN A 70 12.99 -3.10 12.08
C GLN A 70 12.98 -3.98 10.82
N VAL A 71 12.54 -3.41 9.69
CA VAL A 71 12.56 -4.04 8.37
C VAL A 71 13.78 -3.56 7.60
N ASP A 72 14.69 -4.46 7.28
CA ASP A 72 15.81 -4.17 6.39
C ASP A 72 15.31 -3.85 4.98
N TYR A 73 15.94 -2.87 4.32
CA TYR A 73 15.56 -2.49 2.97
C TYR A 73 16.74 -2.51 2.00
N ASP A 74 16.50 -3.03 0.80
CA ASP A 74 17.43 -3.05 -0.33
C ASP A 74 16.78 -2.24 -1.47
N ILE A 75 17.29 -1.02 -1.73
CA ILE A 75 16.73 -0.09 -2.72
C ILE A 75 17.72 0.07 -3.87
N ASP A 76 17.32 -0.40 -5.05
CA ASP A 76 18.10 -0.34 -6.29
C ASP A 76 17.34 0.48 -7.36
N ILE A 77 17.65 1.77 -7.43
CA ILE A 77 17.01 2.72 -8.36
C ILE A 77 18.09 3.38 -9.21
N PRO A 78 17.93 3.41 -10.54
CA PRO A 78 18.91 4.03 -11.45
C PRO A 78 19.24 5.46 -11.07
N GLU A 79 20.53 5.81 -11.06
CA GLU A 79 20.97 7.20 -10.86
C GLU A 79 20.65 8.08 -12.07
N GLN A 80 20.66 7.50 -13.25
CA GLN A 80 20.39 8.24 -14.48
C GLN A 80 18.89 8.55 -14.61
N PRO A 81 18.54 9.75 -15.10
CA PRO A 81 17.14 10.12 -15.31
C PRO A 81 16.45 9.17 -16.29
N VAL A 82 15.29 8.67 -15.90
CA VAL A 82 14.46 7.83 -16.77
C VAL A 82 13.05 8.43 -16.85
N ARG A 83 12.66 8.83 -18.04
CA ARG A 83 11.34 9.39 -18.28
C ARG A 83 10.37 8.36 -18.83
N VAL A 84 9.21 8.28 -18.20
CA VAL A 84 8.07 7.45 -18.63
C VAL A 84 6.81 8.29 -18.66
N ARG A 85 5.81 7.82 -19.39
CA ARG A 85 4.47 8.44 -19.38
C ARG A 85 3.61 7.71 -18.36
N LEU A 86 3.24 8.41 -17.30
CA LEU A 86 2.39 7.87 -16.22
C LEU A 86 1.60 8.98 -15.53
N ASP A 87 0.60 8.58 -14.76
CA ASP A 87 -0.08 9.44 -13.79
C ASP A 87 0.66 9.37 -12.45
N MET A 88 1.17 10.51 -11.97
CA MET A 88 2.02 10.56 -10.77
C MET A 88 1.28 10.10 -9.51
N ASP A 89 0.04 10.55 -9.35
CA ASP A 89 -0.77 10.22 -8.16
C ASP A 89 -1.10 8.73 -8.12
N SER A 90 -1.44 8.16 -9.28
CA SER A 90 -1.69 6.73 -9.42
C SER A 90 -0.45 5.90 -9.13
N TYR A 91 0.72 6.32 -9.65
CA TYR A 91 2.00 5.65 -9.39
C TYR A 91 2.37 5.68 -7.91
N MET A 92 2.28 6.84 -7.26
CA MET A 92 2.52 7.00 -5.84
C MET A 92 1.58 6.11 -5.01
N ARG A 93 0.31 6.05 -5.41
CA ARG A 93 -0.69 5.22 -4.75
C ARG A 93 -0.39 3.72 -4.88
N ILE A 94 0.09 3.27 -6.04
CA ILE A 94 0.52 1.87 -6.26
C ILE A 94 1.64 1.52 -5.29
N ILE A 95 2.71 2.30 -5.23
CA ILE A 95 3.86 2.03 -4.35
C ILE A 95 3.42 2.01 -2.89
N ASN A 96 2.66 3.01 -2.46
CA ASN A 96 2.19 3.10 -1.07
C ASN A 96 1.33 1.90 -0.67
N ASN A 97 0.39 1.46 -1.53
CA ASN A 97 -0.42 0.27 -1.25
C ASN A 97 0.42 -1.01 -1.15
N LEU A 98 1.41 -1.17 -2.04
CA LEU A 98 2.27 -2.35 -2.03
C LEU A 98 3.15 -2.39 -0.77
N ILE A 99 3.81 -1.27 -0.41
CA ILE A 99 4.64 -1.21 0.80
C ILE A 99 3.79 -1.38 2.05
N GLN A 100 2.63 -0.71 2.12
CA GLN A 100 1.70 -0.85 3.24
C GLN A 100 1.26 -2.31 3.43
N ASN A 101 1.04 -3.04 2.32
CA ASN A 101 0.69 -4.45 2.37
C ASN A 101 1.81 -5.31 2.98
N VAL A 102 3.07 -5.04 2.61
CA VAL A 102 4.22 -5.71 3.22
C VAL A 102 4.28 -5.43 4.72
N ILE A 103 4.26 -4.15 5.11
CA ILE A 103 4.38 -3.74 6.54
C ILE A 103 3.23 -4.29 7.40
N ALA A 104 2.01 -4.36 6.84
CA ALA A 104 0.84 -4.76 7.62
C ALA A 104 0.63 -6.29 7.70
N HIS A 105 1.07 -7.05 6.69
CA HIS A 105 0.61 -8.43 6.52
C HIS A 105 1.70 -9.47 6.26
N SER A 106 2.88 -9.07 5.77
CA SER A 106 3.87 -10.06 5.34
C SER A 106 4.67 -10.67 6.49
N HIS A 107 4.76 -9.99 7.65
CA HIS A 107 5.71 -10.33 8.73
C HIS A 107 7.16 -10.42 8.22
N ALA A 108 7.49 -9.70 7.15
CA ALA A 108 8.84 -9.65 6.60
C ALA A 108 9.77 -8.87 7.51
N ASP A 109 11.02 -9.29 7.57
CA ASP A 109 12.13 -8.52 8.13
C ASP A 109 13.01 -7.89 7.05
N LYS A 110 12.71 -8.16 5.76
CA LYS A 110 13.42 -7.57 4.63
C LYS A 110 12.50 -7.27 3.45
N ILE A 111 12.69 -6.09 2.87
CA ILE A 111 12.02 -5.66 1.62
C ILE A 111 13.07 -5.27 0.58
N LYS A 112 12.86 -5.68 -0.66
CA LYS A 112 13.64 -5.25 -1.81
C LYS A 112 12.76 -4.44 -2.76
N ILE A 113 13.23 -3.26 -3.15
CA ILE A 113 12.56 -2.38 -4.10
C ILE A 113 13.55 -2.03 -5.20
N SER A 114 13.24 -2.38 -6.44
CA SER A 114 14.12 -2.04 -7.55
C SER A 114 13.34 -1.51 -8.75
N LEU A 115 13.95 -0.55 -9.44
CA LEU A 115 13.44 0.03 -10.67
C LEU A 115 14.44 -0.22 -11.78
N SER A 116 14.05 -0.97 -12.79
CA SER A 116 14.94 -1.36 -13.89
C SER A 116 14.33 -1.05 -15.25
N LYS A 117 15.19 -0.62 -16.19
CA LYS A 117 14.79 -0.39 -17.56
C LYS A 117 14.76 -1.72 -18.32
N LYS A 118 13.64 -2.01 -18.97
CA LYS A 118 13.51 -3.04 -19.99
C LYS A 118 13.54 -2.38 -21.38
N GLU A 119 13.48 -3.16 -22.45
CA GLU A 119 13.60 -2.64 -23.82
C GLU A 119 12.66 -1.46 -24.10
N ASN A 120 11.37 -1.59 -23.78
CA ASN A 120 10.34 -0.56 -24.04
C ASN A 120 9.52 -0.17 -22.81
N SER A 121 9.93 -0.58 -21.61
CA SER A 121 9.19 -0.34 -20.38
C SER A 121 10.12 -0.15 -19.19
N MET A 122 9.54 0.32 -18.09
CA MET A 122 10.18 0.28 -16.76
C MET A 122 9.51 -0.79 -15.93
N GLU A 123 10.32 -1.56 -15.24
CA GLU A 123 9.88 -2.57 -14.29
C GLU A 123 10.14 -2.07 -12.87
N LEU A 124 9.08 -1.93 -12.09
CA LEU A 124 9.15 -1.74 -10.65
C LEU A 124 8.97 -3.11 -10.00
N LEU A 125 9.98 -3.58 -9.29
CA LEU A 125 9.93 -4.80 -8.49
C LEU A 125 9.87 -4.43 -7.01
N LEU A 126 8.91 -5.00 -6.30
CA LEU A 126 8.83 -4.98 -4.86
C LEU A 126 8.70 -6.42 -4.38
N ALA A 127 9.66 -6.87 -3.56
CA ALA A 127 9.71 -8.21 -3.04
C ALA A 127 9.99 -8.17 -1.53
N ASP A 128 9.39 -9.07 -0.79
CA ASP A 128 9.61 -9.26 0.64
C ASP A 128 9.95 -10.73 0.94
N ASN A 129 10.51 -10.98 2.12
CA ASN A 129 10.84 -12.32 2.59
C ASN A 129 9.84 -12.84 3.63
N GLY A 130 8.65 -12.29 3.66
CA GLY A 130 7.61 -12.64 4.63
C GLY A 130 6.95 -13.99 4.39
N VAL A 131 5.77 -14.17 4.98
CA VAL A 131 5.05 -15.46 4.97
C VAL A 131 4.56 -15.90 3.59
N GLY A 132 4.60 -14.98 2.61
CA GLY A 132 4.09 -15.22 1.26
C GLY A 132 2.56 -15.37 1.21
N ILE A 133 2.07 -15.78 0.04
CA ILE A 133 0.64 -15.96 -0.25
C ILE A 133 0.42 -17.40 -0.67
N GLU A 134 -0.57 -18.07 -0.09
CA GLU A 134 -0.92 -19.45 -0.44
C GLU A 134 -1.40 -19.52 -1.90
N LYS A 135 -1.12 -20.64 -2.58
CA LYS A 135 -1.45 -20.80 -4.01
C LYS A 135 -2.93 -20.65 -4.32
N GLU A 136 -3.76 -21.06 -3.38
CA GLU A 136 -5.21 -20.96 -3.45
C GLU A 136 -5.68 -19.50 -3.45
N ASP A 137 -5.01 -18.65 -2.67
CA ASP A 137 -5.33 -17.23 -2.53
C ASP A 137 -4.84 -16.39 -3.71
N LEU A 138 -3.71 -16.78 -4.35
CA LEU A 138 -3.07 -15.99 -5.41
C LEU A 138 -4.02 -15.56 -6.54
N LYS A 139 -5.02 -16.37 -6.88
CA LYS A 139 -6.01 -16.05 -7.92
C LYS A 139 -7.06 -15.03 -7.46
N HIS A 140 -7.15 -14.79 -6.17
CA HIS A 140 -8.17 -13.92 -5.56
C HIS A 140 -7.60 -12.63 -4.96
N ILE A 141 -6.28 -12.49 -4.81
CA ILE A 141 -5.65 -11.34 -4.12
C ILE A 141 -6.00 -9.98 -4.72
N PHE A 142 -6.39 -9.94 -5.98
CA PHE A 142 -6.84 -8.72 -6.66
C PHE A 142 -8.35 -8.53 -6.63
N GLU A 143 -9.11 -9.48 -6.06
CA GLU A 143 -10.54 -9.34 -5.86
C GLU A 143 -10.83 -8.33 -4.74
N ARG A 144 -11.95 -7.65 -4.87
CA ARG A 144 -12.38 -6.62 -3.93
C ARG A 144 -12.74 -7.22 -2.59
N LEU A 145 -12.29 -6.57 -1.51
CA LEU A 145 -12.59 -6.99 -0.12
C LEU A 145 -12.08 -8.41 0.20
N TYR A 146 -11.27 -8.99 -0.70
CA TYR A 146 -10.68 -10.28 -0.44
C TYR A 146 -9.62 -10.17 0.65
N LYS A 147 -9.66 -11.11 1.59
CA LYS A 147 -8.66 -11.29 2.64
C LYS A 147 -8.40 -12.77 2.77
N CYS A 148 -7.13 -13.16 2.81
CA CYS A 148 -6.74 -14.52 3.15
C CYS A 148 -7.31 -14.91 4.53
N ASP A 149 -7.67 -16.17 4.73
CA ASP A 149 -8.32 -16.62 5.98
C ASP A 149 -7.50 -16.30 7.23
N LYS A 150 -6.17 -16.35 7.15
CA LYS A 150 -5.25 -15.98 8.23
C LYS A 150 -5.27 -14.48 8.55
N GLY A 151 -5.65 -13.63 7.60
CA GLY A 151 -5.69 -12.17 7.74
C GLY A 151 -7.07 -11.59 8.06
N ARG A 152 -8.11 -12.42 8.22
CA ARG A 152 -9.49 -11.92 8.50
C ARG A 152 -9.63 -11.11 9.79
N SER A 153 -8.78 -11.37 10.77
CA SER A 153 -8.70 -10.62 12.03
C SER A 153 -7.72 -9.46 12.00
N GLU A 154 -6.90 -9.35 10.95
CA GLU A 154 -5.86 -8.34 10.83
C GLU A 154 -6.38 -7.03 10.21
N LYS A 155 -5.63 -5.95 10.46
CA LYS A 155 -5.90 -4.62 9.90
C LYS A 155 -5.84 -4.67 8.37
N GLY A 156 -6.72 -3.90 7.72
CA GLY A 156 -6.73 -3.73 6.27
C GLY A 156 -8.15 -3.83 5.70
N SER A 157 -8.40 -3.11 4.60
CA SER A 157 -9.71 -3.06 3.94
C SER A 157 -9.95 -4.20 2.95
N GLY A 158 -8.89 -4.90 2.51
CA GLY A 158 -8.96 -5.84 1.37
C GLY A 158 -9.14 -5.14 0.01
N LEU A 159 -8.92 -3.83 -0.04
CA LEU A 159 -9.07 -3.03 -1.28
C LEU A 159 -7.72 -2.62 -1.88
N GLY A 160 -6.62 -2.64 -1.10
CA GLY A 160 -5.33 -2.13 -1.54
C GLY A 160 -4.83 -2.77 -2.83
N LEU A 161 -4.75 -4.10 -2.91
CA LEU A 161 -4.29 -4.80 -4.10
C LEU A 161 -5.27 -4.68 -5.28
N SER A 162 -6.58 -4.62 -5.04
CA SER A 162 -7.56 -4.38 -6.11
C SER A 162 -7.44 -2.97 -6.71
N ILE A 163 -7.09 -1.97 -5.89
CA ILE A 163 -6.78 -0.61 -6.36
C ILE A 163 -5.50 -0.61 -7.20
N VAL A 164 -4.44 -1.28 -6.72
CA VAL A 164 -3.19 -1.43 -7.47
C VAL A 164 -3.46 -2.01 -8.86
N HIS A 165 -4.19 -3.13 -8.92
CA HIS A 165 -4.53 -3.78 -10.18
C HIS A 165 -5.28 -2.85 -11.13
N GLN A 166 -6.32 -2.16 -10.65
CA GLN A 166 -7.10 -1.22 -11.47
C GLN A 166 -6.26 -0.04 -11.99
N LEU A 167 -5.37 0.51 -11.15
CA LEU A 167 -4.51 1.62 -11.56
C LEU A 167 -3.49 1.19 -12.62
N VAL A 168 -2.90 0.01 -12.45
CA VAL A 168 -1.96 -0.56 -13.43
C VAL A 168 -2.67 -0.80 -14.76
N GLU A 169 -3.85 -1.44 -14.75
CA GLU A 169 -4.65 -1.67 -15.98
C GLU A 169 -5.04 -0.36 -16.68
N LYS A 170 -5.40 0.68 -15.93
CA LYS A 170 -5.78 1.98 -16.51
C LYS A 170 -4.57 2.75 -17.07
N MET A 171 -3.40 2.57 -16.52
CA MET A 171 -2.18 3.23 -17.03
C MET A 171 -1.56 2.52 -18.25
N GLY A 172 -1.92 1.26 -18.52
CA GLY A 172 -1.49 0.46 -19.67
C GLY A 172 -0.33 -0.42 -19.34
#